data_764395b05c4c02477489bc2e36d93cbe
#
_entry.id   764395b05c4c02477489bc2e36d93cbe
#
_cell.length_a   1.000
_cell.length_b   1.000
_cell.length_c   1.000
_cell.angle_alpha   90.00
_cell.angle_beta   90.00
_cell.angle_gamma   90.00
#
_symmetry.space_group_name_H-M   'P 1'
#
loop_
_entity.id
_entity.type
_entity.pdbx_description
1 polymer ?
#
loop_
_entity_poly.entity_id
_entity_poly.type
_entity_poly.pdbx_seq_one_letter_code
_entity_poly.pdbx_strand_id
1 'polypeptide(L)'
;FQRRSFYQRKKDAPESIPFERDTFYRFLNSCAIHWRKFTLLLGTAIIQKAIAPLTSGARRNVLIIDDSLFSRNRSKKVELLARVYDHVSGTYMKGFRMLTLGWSDGNTFLPLSHCLLSSSSKQQQLQGASEDVDPRSNGGKQRKLAQCKAPEVVLTLLQEAREAGAPAQHVLFDSWFCSPASLHQIHELGYDVIARVKKSEKMHFCFQCRMQDVMAIYRSQKKRRGRSAYLLSVEAEAVKDGERLPVRLVYVRNKNKRSDYLVLVSTDLTLSEEEIIQTYGKRWNIEVFFKMCKSYLKLGKETRSISYDALTAHTAIVFARYMMLALEQRRNMDERSLGELFYLTMDELEDLHYLDALASLLSLLMDCAKEAEILDEEQVNQLLDLF
;
A
#
# COMPACT_ATOMS: atom_id res chain seq x y z
N PHE A 1 22.88 -3.33 -4.98
CA PHE A 1 21.62 -3.59 -5.67
C PHE A 1 21.71 -4.67 -6.75
N GLN A 2 22.86 -4.90 -7.38
CA GLN A 2 23.00 -5.95 -8.42
C GLN A 2 23.29 -7.34 -7.85
N ARG A 3 23.75 -7.47 -6.61
CA ARG A 3 24.16 -8.75 -6.02
C ARG A 3 22.99 -9.46 -5.36
N ARG A 4 22.72 -10.67 -5.80
CA ARG A 4 21.47 -11.40 -5.57
C ARG A 4 21.34 -12.06 -4.20
N SER A 5 22.39 -12.13 -3.39
CA SER A 5 22.33 -12.75 -2.06
C SER A 5 23.41 -12.20 -1.13
N PHE A 6 23.10 -12.18 0.15
CA PHE A 6 24.05 -11.90 1.22
C PHE A 6 25.29 -12.80 1.15
N TYR A 7 25.08 -14.08 0.85
CA TYR A 7 26.18 -15.05 0.70
C TYR A 7 27.18 -14.62 -0.38
N GLN A 8 26.70 -14.23 -1.55
CA GLN A 8 27.57 -13.80 -2.64
C GLN A 8 28.36 -12.54 -2.26
N ARG A 9 27.71 -11.60 -1.58
CA ARG A 9 28.37 -10.37 -1.12
C ARG A 9 29.46 -10.64 -0.09
N LYS A 10 29.16 -11.47 0.92
CA LYS A 10 30.16 -11.86 1.93
C LYS A 10 31.33 -12.62 1.30
N LYS A 11 31.09 -13.41 0.24
CA LYS A 11 32.17 -14.09 -0.50
C LYS A 11 33.06 -13.11 -1.26
N ASP A 12 32.46 -12.08 -1.87
CA ASP A 12 33.21 -11.10 -2.70
C ASP A 12 33.93 -10.05 -1.85
N ALA A 13 33.42 -9.73 -0.66
CA ALA A 13 33.99 -8.74 0.25
C ALA A 13 33.80 -9.20 1.72
N PRO A 14 34.59 -10.19 2.21
CA PRO A 14 34.36 -10.81 3.52
C PRO A 14 34.48 -9.81 4.69
N GLU A 15 35.36 -8.85 4.61
CA GLU A 15 35.64 -7.87 5.68
C GLU A 15 34.61 -6.73 5.74
N SER A 16 33.79 -6.56 4.68
CA SER A 16 32.80 -5.49 4.62
C SER A 16 31.52 -5.77 5.44
N ILE A 17 31.40 -6.95 6.02
CA ILE A 17 30.23 -7.39 6.78
C ILE A 17 30.70 -7.98 8.11
N PRO A 18 30.52 -7.28 9.26
CA PRO A 18 31.08 -7.67 10.56
C PRO A 18 30.34 -8.84 11.21
N PHE A 19 29.23 -9.33 10.60
CA PHE A 19 28.42 -10.41 11.15
C PHE A 19 28.24 -11.59 10.19
N GLU A 20 27.85 -12.73 10.72
CA GLU A 20 27.67 -13.95 9.98
C GLU A 20 26.31 -14.00 9.23
N ARG A 21 26.29 -14.82 8.17
CA ARG A 21 25.08 -15.04 7.36
C ARG A 21 23.86 -15.40 8.21
N ASP A 22 24.03 -16.21 9.24
CA ASP A 22 22.93 -16.70 10.07
C ASP A 22 22.33 -15.59 10.93
N THR A 23 23.12 -14.61 11.36
CA THR A 23 22.63 -13.41 12.05
C THR A 23 21.69 -12.61 11.16
N PHE A 24 22.08 -12.37 9.90
CA PHE A 24 21.23 -11.68 8.93
C PHE A 24 19.89 -12.41 8.69
N TYR A 25 19.94 -13.74 8.49
CA TYR A 25 18.72 -14.49 8.27
C TYR A 25 17.85 -14.60 9.52
N ARG A 26 18.45 -14.72 10.72
CA ARG A 26 17.70 -14.66 11.99
C ARG A 26 16.98 -13.34 12.17
N PHE A 27 17.63 -12.22 11.87
CA PHE A 27 17.02 -10.90 11.88
C PHE A 27 15.82 -10.83 10.94
N LEU A 28 15.94 -11.23 9.67
CA LEU A 28 14.83 -11.20 8.73
C LEU A 28 13.68 -12.15 9.12
N ASN A 29 13.97 -13.24 9.81
CA ASN A 29 12.99 -14.23 10.24
C ASN A 29 12.43 -13.95 11.65
N SER A 30 12.86 -12.87 12.29
CA SER A 30 12.40 -12.53 13.64
C SER A 30 10.92 -12.17 13.67
N CYS A 31 10.14 -12.92 14.45
CA CYS A 31 8.74 -12.60 14.69
C CYS A 31 8.53 -11.45 15.68
N ALA A 32 9.59 -10.96 16.32
CA ALA A 32 9.53 -9.82 17.23
C ALA A 32 9.44 -8.47 16.48
N ILE A 33 9.99 -8.39 15.27
CA ILE A 33 10.05 -7.14 14.51
C ILE A 33 8.72 -6.81 13.85
N HIS A 34 8.24 -5.59 14.06
CA HIS A 34 6.99 -5.12 13.47
C HIS A 34 7.25 -4.35 12.16
N TRP A 35 7.63 -5.07 11.10
CA TRP A 35 8.01 -4.50 9.81
C TRP A 35 6.97 -3.55 9.20
N ARG A 36 5.69 -3.83 9.39
CA ARG A 36 4.62 -2.95 8.91
C ARG A 36 4.59 -1.62 9.66
N LYS A 37 4.78 -1.64 10.99
CA LYS A 37 4.87 -0.42 11.79
C LYS A 37 6.11 0.38 11.41
N PHE A 38 7.23 -0.29 11.15
CA PHE A 38 8.44 0.34 10.65
C PHE A 38 8.19 1.14 9.35
N THR A 39 7.59 0.52 8.32
CA THR A 39 7.30 1.24 7.06
C THR A 39 6.35 2.42 7.27
N LEU A 40 5.36 2.26 8.14
CA LEU A 40 4.40 3.32 8.46
C LEU A 40 5.07 4.52 9.11
N LEU A 41 5.86 4.30 10.14
CA LEU A 41 6.54 5.38 10.85
C LEU A 41 7.59 6.07 9.98
N LEU A 42 8.39 5.29 9.23
CA LEU A 42 9.36 5.84 8.28
C LEU A 42 8.66 6.72 7.23
N GLY A 43 7.60 6.21 6.60
CA GLY A 43 6.85 6.97 5.59
C GLY A 43 6.23 8.23 6.16
N THR A 44 5.61 8.16 7.35
CA THR A 44 5.00 9.31 8.02
C THR A 44 6.07 10.36 8.40
N ALA A 45 7.21 9.94 8.91
CA ALA A 45 8.33 10.84 9.23
C ALA A 45 8.86 11.55 7.96
N ILE A 46 9.02 10.84 6.85
CA ILE A 46 9.41 11.44 5.57
C ILE A 46 8.37 12.45 5.10
N ILE A 47 7.08 12.12 5.19
CA ILE A 47 6.01 13.05 4.81
C ILE A 47 6.11 14.33 5.64
N GLN A 48 6.13 14.22 6.96
CA GLN A 48 6.07 15.35 7.87
C GLN A 48 7.35 16.22 7.82
N LYS A 49 8.53 15.58 7.84
CA LYS A 49 9.82 16.30 7.98
C LYS A 49 10.40 16.74 6.62
N ALA A 50 10.12 16.02 5.53
CA ALA A 50 10.79 16.26 4.25
C ALA A 50 9.85 16.66 3.10
N ILE A 51 8.64 16.08 3.01
CA ILE A 51 7.74 16.35 1.89
C ILE A 51 6.78 17.52 2.19
N ALA A 52 6.23 17.59 3.39
CA ALA A 52 5.29 18.63 3.78
C ALA A 52 5.83 20.06 3.55
N PRO A 53 7.11 20.39 3.90
CA PRO A 53 7.68 21.70 3.63
C PRO A 53 7.77 22.06 2.14
N LEU A 54 7.80 21.04 1.26
CA LEU A 54 7.88 21.18 -0.21
C LEU A 54 6.52 21.11 -0.88
N THR A 55 5.45 20.93 -0.10
CA THR A 55 4.09 20.73 -0.61
C THR A 55 3.25 21.97 -0.40
N SER A 56 2.67 22.52 -1.47
CA SER A 56 1.73 23.63 -1.37
C SER A 56 0.50 23.24 -0.55
N GLY A 57 0.03 24.12 0.32
CA GLY A 57 -1.19 23.94 1.13
C GLY A 57 -2.47 23.75 0.30
N ALA A 58 -2.45 24.14 -0.98
CA ALA A 58 -3.54 23.90 -1.92
C ALA A 58 -3.60 22.44 -2.43
N ARG A 59 -2.58 21.62 -2.17
CA ARG A 59 -2.58 20.21 -2.60
C ARG A 59 -3.34 19.36 -1.60
N ARG A 60 -4.22 18.50 -2.13
CA ARG A 60 -4.94 17.50 -1.34
C ARG A 60 -4.06 16.27 -1.12
N ASN A 61 -3.77 15.97 0.12
CA ASN A 61 -3.10 14.74 0.50
C ASN A 61 -4.13 13.60 0.57
N VAL A 62 -3.79 12.47 0.00
CA VAL A 62 -4.67 11.30 -0.09
C VAL A 62 -3.98 10.04 0.37
N LEU A 63 -4.74 9.13 0.96
CA LEU A 63 -4.36 7.73 1.13
C LEU A 63 -4.86 6.93 -0.06
N ILE A 64 -4.08 5.99 -0.52
CA ILE A 64 -4.41 5.15 -1.69
C ILE A 64 -4.29 3.70 -1.29
N ILE A 65 -5.34 2.92 -1.56
CA ILE A 65 -5.38 1.49 -1.28
C ILE A 65 -5.50 0.75 -2.61
N ASP A 66 -4.61 -0.21 -2.79
CA ASP A 66 -4.71 -1.15 -3.90
C ASP A 66 -3.97 -2.45 -3.54
N ASP A 67 -4.19 -3.50 -4.32
CA ASP A 67 -3.49 -4.75 -4.14
C ASP A 67 -2.76 -5.21 -5.42
N SER A 68 -1.72 -5.98 -5.23
CA SER A 68 -0.93 -6.51 -6.31
C SER A 68 -0.52 -7.95 -6.04
N LEU A 69 -0.40 -8.75 -7.09
CA LEU A 69 0.08 -10.13 -6.97
C LEU A 69 1.54 -10.14 -6.50
N PHE A 70 1.80 -10.82 -5.37
CA PHE A 70 3.11 -11.21 -4.89
C PHE A 70 3.32 -12.69 -5.23
N SER A 71 3.85 -12.96 -6.42
CA SER A 71 3.94 -14.31 -6.97
C SER A 71 4.97 -15.19 -6.25
N ARG A 72 4.56 -16.43 -5.94
CA ARG A 72 5.40 -17.52 -5.44
C ARG A 72 5.11 -18.82 -6.22
N ASN A 73 4.91 -18.72 -7.51
CA ASN A 73 4.36 -19.78 -8.34
C ASN A 73 5.19 -21.08 -8.33
N ARG A 74 6.52 -20.96 -8.20
CA ARG A 74 7.44 -22.10 -8.12
C ARG A 74 7.59 -22.68 -6.71
N SER A 75 7.02 -22.02 -5.70
CA SER A 75 7.17 -22.42 -4.30
C SER A 75 6.16 -23.52 -3.91
N LYS A 76 6.59 -24.38 -2.98
CA LYS A 76 5.74 -25.45 -2.42
C LYS A 76 5.62 -25.35 -0.90
N LYS A 77 6.63 -24.79 -0.20
CA LYS A 77 6.78 -24.81 1.26
C LYS A 77 6.70 -23.42 1.90
N VAL A 78 6.32 -22.40 1.13
CA VAL A 78 6.21 -21.03 1.68
C VAL A 78 5.02 -20.99 2.63
N GLU A 79 5.26 -20.49 3.83
CA GLU A 79 4.27 -20.32 4.87
C GLU A 79 3.11 -19.43 4.41
N LEU A 80 1.88 -19.78 4.75
CA LEU A 80 0.65 -19.10 4.32
C LEU A 80 0.48 -18.99 2.79
N LEU A 81 1.15 -19.83 2.01
CA LEU A 81 1.01 -19.85 0.56
C LEU A 81 -0.44 -20.14 0.17
N ALA A 82 -0.99 -19.34 -0.73
CA ALA A 82 -2.36 -19.51 -1.20
C ALA A 82 -2.48 -19.48 -2.73
N ARG A 83 -3.61 -19.95 -3.23
CA ARG A 83 -4.02 -19.72 -4.62
C ARG A 83 -4.68 -18.36 -4.71
N VAL A 84 -4.13 -17.49 -5.54
CA VAL A 84 -4.57 -16.10 -5.73
C VAL A 84 -4.94 -15.92 -7.19
N TYR A 85 -6.09 -15.32 -7.45
CA TYR A 85 -6.50 -14.99 -8.81
C TYR A 85 -5.72 -13.78 -9.31
N ASP A 86 -5.05 -13.95 -10.43
CA ASP A 86 -4.35 -12.86 -11.12
C ASP A 86 -5.26 -12.28 -12.21
N HIS A 87 -5.70 -11.05 -12.00
CA HIS A 87 -6.61 -10.37 -12.94
C HIS A 87 -5.94 -10.03 -14.28
N VAL A 88 -4.61 -9.99 -14.34
CA VAL A 88 -3.86 -9.69 -15.57
C VAL A 88 -3.81 -10.91 -16.48
N SER A 89 -3.46 -12.07 -15.93
CA SER A 89 -3.39 -13.34 -16.71
C SER A 89 -4.73 -14.09 -16.78
N GLY A 90 -5.73 -13.71 -15.98
CA GLY A 90 -7.01 -14.40 -15.89
C GLY A 90 -6.92 -15.80 -15.27
N THR A 91 -5.86 -16.12 -14.53
CA THR A 91 -5.57 -17.45 -13.99
C THR A 91 -5.29 -17.44 -12.51
N TYR A 92 -5.41 -18.60 -11.86
CA TYR A 92 -4.96 -18.76 -10.46
C TYR A 92 -3.46 -19.02 -10.40
N MET A 93 -2.77 -18.24 -9.58
CA MET A 93 -1.35 -18.37 -9.31
C MET A 93 -1.09 -18.64 -7.83
N LYS A 94 0.09 -19.19 -7.50
CA LYS A 94 0.52 -19.36 -6.11
C LYS A 94 1.20 -18.09 -5.63
N GLY A 95 0.83 -17.62 -4.44
CA GLY A 95 1.40 -16.41 -3.86
C GLY A 95 0.50 -15.77 -2.83
N PHE A 96 0.54 -14.44 -2.81
CA PHE A 96 -0.22 -13.58 -1.91
C PHE A 96 -0.82 -12.43 -2.70
N ARG A 97 -1.93 -11.88 -2.20
CA ARG A 97 -2.37 -10.54 -2.58
C ARG A 97 -1.67 -9.56 -1.66
N MET A 98 -0.76 -8.78 -2.19
CA MET A 98 -0.06 -7.74 -1.43
C MET A 98 -0.94 -6.49 -1.38
N LEU A 99 -1.77 -6.41 -0.35
CA LEU A 99 -2.54 -5.22 -0.04
C LEU A 99 -1.58 -4.13 0.43
N THR A 100 -1.70 -2.95 -0.15
CA THR A 100 -0.80 -1.82 0.14
C THR A 100 -1.62 -0.58 0.42
N LEU A 101 -1.23 0.13 1.48
CA LEU A 101 -1.64 1.49 1.78
C LEU A 101 -0.50 2.42 1.46
N GLY A 102 -0.73 3.42 0.62
CA GLY A 102 0.21 4.47 0.31
C GLY A 102 -0.38 5.87 0.53
N TRP A 103 0.47 6.85 0.58
CA TRP A 103 0.14 8.27 0.65
C TRP A 103 0.60 9.00 -0.61
N SER A 104 -0.13 10.02 -1.02
CA SER A 104 0.29 10.90 -2.12
C SER A 104 -0.24 12.33 -1.96
N ASP A 105 0.59 13.32 -2.32
CA ASP A 105 0.21 14.71 -2.53
C ASP A 105 -0.15 15.00 -4.01
N GLY A 106 -0.10 13.98 -4.88
CA GLY A 106 -0.29 14.06 -6.32
C GLY A 106 1.01 14.15 -7.11
N ASN A 107 2.13 14.53 -6.48
CA ASN A 107 3.46 14.56 -7.09
C ASN A 107 4.34 13.40 -6.59
N THR A 108 4.35 13.18 -5.29
CA THR A 108 5.11 12.11 -4.65
C THR A 108 4.16 11.03 -4.15
N PHE A 109 4.55 9.77 -4.30
CA PHE A 109 3.88 8.62 -3.69
C PHE A 109 4.83 7.97 -2.68
N LEU A 110 4.31 7.64 -1.48
CA LEU A 110 5.06 6.91 -0.45
C LEU A 110 4.22 5.73 0.05
N PRO A 111 4.75 4.48 -0.01
CA PRO A 111 4.06 3.33 0.57
C PRO A 111 4.14 3.40 2.10
N LEU A 112 3.03 3.38 2.80
CA LEU A 112 2.99 3.47 4.26
C LEU A 112 2.92 2.10 4.94
N SER A 113 2.10 1.20 4.40
CA SER A 113 1.85 -0.08 5.05
C SER A 113 1.50 -1.15 4.03
N HIS A 114 1.66 -2.42 4.41
CA HIS A 114 1.31 -3.55 3.55
C HIS A 114 0.87 -4.77 4.35
N CYS A 115 0.14 -5.66 3.70
CA CYS A 115 -0.16 -6.99 4.21
C CYS A 115 -0.13 -8.01 3.06
N LEU A 116 0.63 -9.08 3.22
CA LEU A 116 0.62 -10.19 2.28
C LEU A 116 -0.56 -11.10 2.60
N LEU A 117 -1.71 -10.83 1.97
CA LEU A 117 -2.95 -11.55 2.23
C LEU A 117 -2.87 -12.98 1.69
N SER A 118 -3.24 -13.90 2.55
CA SER A 118 -3.44 -15.31 2.28
C SER A 118 -4.95 -15.62 2.26
N SER A 119 -5.30 -16.88 2.44
CA SER A 119 -6.68 -17.34 2.58
C SER A 119 -6.83 -18.21 3.81
N SER A 120 -7.93 -18.04 4.52
CA SER A 120 -8.36 -18.98 5.58
C SER A 120 -9.14 -20.18 5.02
N SER A 121 -9.53 -20.15 3.75
CA SER A 121 -10.24 -21.25 3.08
C SER A 121 -9.31 -22.42 2.80
N LYS A 122 -9.66 -23.61 3.30
CA LYS A 122 -8.91 -24.86 3.03
C LYS A 122 -8.73 -25.17 1.53
N GLN A 123 -9.62 -24.69 0.66
CA GLN A 123 -9.53 -24.90 -0.78
C GLN A 123 -8.47 -24.01 -1.44
N GLN A 124 -8.24 -22.84 -0.91
CA GLN A 124 -7.32 -21.85 -1.48
C GLN A 124 -5.97 -21.83 -0.76
N GLN A 125 -5.91 -22.15 0.53
CA GLN A 125 -4.69 -22.21 1.32
C GLN A 125 -3.90 -23.49 0.95
N LEU A 126 -2.66 -23.32 0.52
CA LEU A 126 -1.76 -24.41 0.15
C LEU A 126 -0.81 -24.78 1.31
N GLN A 127 -0.48 -23.83 2.18
CA GLN A 127 0.33 -24.01 3.36
C GLN A 127 -0.24 -23.19 4.50
N GLY A 128 -0.26 -23.76 5.71
CA GLY A 128 -0.68 -23.10 6.94
C GLY A 128 0.35 -22.11 7.48
N ALA A 129 0.00 -21.45 8.57
CA ALA A 129 0.93 -20.71 9.41
C ALA A 129 1.86 -21.68 10.17
N SER A 130 3.08 -21.23 10.49
CA SER A 130 3.98 -22.00 11.35
C SER A 130 3.41 -22.07 12.77
N GLU A 131 3.45 -23.27 13.36
CA GLU A 131 3.00 -23.53 14.73
C GLU A 131 4.03 -23.06 15.78
N ASP A 132 5.31 -22.86 15.36
CA ASP A 132 6.41 -22.47 16.24
C ASP A 132 6.39 -20.98 16.61
N VAL A 133 5.50 -20.17 16.02
CA VAL A 133 5.45 -18.73 16.25
C VAL A 133 4.40 -18.40 17.31
N ASP A 134 4.83 -17.72 18.41
CA ASP A 134 3.90 -17.23 19.43
C ASP A 134 2.82 -16.33 18.78
N PRO A 135 1.52 -16.67 18.91
CA PRO A 135 0.43 -15.87 18.35
C PRO A 135 0.35 -14.44 18.89
N ARG A 136 0.96 -14.16 20.05
CA ARG A 136 1.00 -12.84 20.69
C ARG A 136 2.12 -11.96 20.15
N SER A 137 3.15 -12.57 19.53
CA SER A 137 4.25 -11.84 18.89
C SER A 137 3.76 -10.98 17.73
N ASN A 138 4.59 -10.02 17.28
CA ASN A 138 4.29 -9.22 16.10
C ASN A 138 4.08 -10.10 14.85
N GLY A 139 4.95 -11.11 14.67
CA GLY A 139 4.83 -12.07 13.56
C GLY A 139 3.56 -12.92 13.65
N GLY A 140 3.14 -13.34 14.87
CA GLY A 140 1.90 -14.07 15.09
C GLY A 140 0.66 -13.23 14.75
N LYS A 141 0.63 -11.97 15.20
CA LYS A 141 -0.44 -11.01 14.85
C LYS A 141 -0.50 -10.76 13.34
N GLN A 142 0.65 -10.65 12.66
CA GLN A 142 0.72 -10.47 11.20
C GLN A 142 0.13 -11.67 10.44
N ARG A 143 0.41 -12.90 10.89
CA ARG A 143 -0.15 -14.13 10.31
C ARG A 143 -1.67 -14.20 10.45
N LYS A 144 -2.19 -13.79 11.62
CA LYS A 144 -3.63 -13.69 11.85
C LYS A 144 -4.26 -12.67 10.88
N LEU A 145 -3.68 -11.47 10.79
CA LEU A 145 -4.16 -10.42 9.91
C LEU A 145 -4.14 -10.85 8.43
N ALA A 146 -3.10 -11.57 8.00
CA ALA A 146 -2.98 -12.07 6.63
C ALA A 146 -4.12 -13.00 6.20
N GLN A 147 -4.82 -13.60 7.14
CA GLN A 147 -5.94 -14.52 6.89
C GLN A 147 -7.32 -13.86 7.07
N CYS A 148 -7.37 -12.58 7.45
CA CYS A 148 -8.59 -11.79 7.50
C CYS A 148 -9.06 -11.41 6.09
N LYS A 149 -10.32 -10.99 5.97
CA LYS A 149 -10.85 -10.46 4.71
C LYS A 149 -10.19 -9.12 4.36
N ALA A 150 -9.93 -8.89 3.08
CA ALA A 150 -9.28 -7.65 2.63
C ALA A 150 -9.93 -6.36 3.16
N PRO A 151 -11.27 -6.19 3.21
CA PRO A 151 -11.89 -5.00 3.80
C PRO A 151 -11.55 -4.78 5.27
N GLU A 152 -11.48 -5.83 6.08
CA GLU A 152 -11.11 -5.75 7.50
C GLU A 152 -9.65 -5.30 7.66
N VAL A 153 -8.77 -5.82 6.81
CA VAL A 153 -7.36 -5.41 6.79
C VAL A 153 -7.21 -3.96 6.35
N VAL A 154 -7.97 -3.51 5.35
CA VAL A 154 -8.02 -2.10 4.93
C VAL A 154 -8.32 -1.17 6.11
N LEU A 155 -9.34 -1.47 6.89
CA LEU A 155 -9.70 -0.67 8.07
C LEU A 155 -8.59 -0.64 9.11
N THR A 156 -7.94 -1.79 9.35
CA THR A 156 -6.78 -1.87 10.26
C THR A 156 -5.64 -0.96 9.77
N LEU A 157 -5.29 -1.02 8.47
CA LEU A 157 -4.21 -0.19 7.92
C LEU A 157 -4.54 1.30 7.98
N LEU A 158 -5.79 1.69 7.73
CA LEU A 158 -6.25 3.09 7.80
C LEU A 158 -6.23 3.62 9.23
N GLN A 159 -6.69 2.81 10.19
CA GLN A 159 -6.66 3.17 11.60
C GLN A 159 -5.22 3.38 12.08
N GLU A 160 -4.32 2.47 11.77
CA GLU A 160 -2.89 2.61 12.10
C GLU A 160 -2.26 3.85 11.47
N ALA A 161 -2.62 4.17 10.21
CA ALA A 161 -2.12 5.37 9.54
C ALA A 161 -2.62 6.66 10.23
N ARG A 162 -3.87 6.65 10.71
CA ARG A 162 -4.43 7.77 11.49
C ARG A 162 -3.71 7.93 12.83
N GLU A 163 -3.52 6.85 13.55
CA GLU A 163 -2.81 6.83 14.84
C GLU A 163 -1.35 7.30 14.70
N ALA A 164 -0.70 6.96 13.58
CA ALA A 164 0.64 7.43 13.25
C ALA A 164 0.70 8.89 12.77
N GLY A 165 -0.45 9.56 12.60
CA GLY A 165 -0.50 10.95 12.15
C GLY A 165 -0.18 11.16 10.68
N ALA A 166 -0.43 10.18 9.81
CA ALA A 166 -0.27 10.34 8.36
C ALA A 166 -1.27 11.39 7.83
N PRO A 167 -0.80 12.52 7.24
CA PRO A 167 -1.67 13.63 6.91
C PRO A 167 -2.45 13.34 5.62
N ALA A 168 -3.72 13.00 5.73
CA ALA A 168 -4.64 12.84 4.60
C ALA A 168 -6.09 13.03 5.06
N GLN A 169 -6.91 13.56 4.15
CA GLN A 169 -8.36 13.69 4.35
C GLN A 169 -9.14 12.64 3.59
N HIS A 170 -8.65 12.24 2.41
CA HIS A 170 -9.37 11.37 1.50
C HIS A 170 -8.66 10.02 1.33
N VAL A 171 -9.46 8.97 1.21
CA VAL A 171 -9.00 7.61 0.86
C VAL A 171 -9.47 7.27 -0.54
N LEU A 172 -8.54 6.83 -1.40
CA LEU A 172 -8.81 6.45 -2.78
C LEU A 172 -8.63 4.94 -2.95
N PHE A 173 -9.57 4.31 -3.63
CA PHE A 173 -9.47 2.90 -4.05
C PHE A 173 -10.31 2.61 -5.29
N ASP A 174 -10.08 1.44 -5.86
CA ASP A 174 -10.83 0.99 -7.03
C ASP A 174 -12.15 0.30 -6.65
N SER A 175 -12.87 -0.16 -7.65
CA SER A 175 -14.20 -0.76 -7.47
C SER A 175 -14.21 -2.10 -6.70
N TRP A 176 -13.04 -2.71 -6.46
CA TRP A 176 -12.95 -3.96 -5.71
C TRP A 176 -13.24 -3.76 -4.22
N PHE A 177 -12.78 -2.64 -3.67
CA PHE A 177 -12.97 -2.31 -2.26
C PHE A 177 -14.22 -1.46 -2.00
N CYS A 178 -14.91 -0.97 -3.05
CA CYS A 178 -16.04 -0.07 -2.93
C CYS A 178 -17.33 -0.85 -2.64
N SER A 179 -17.94 -0.55 -1.50
CA SER A 179 -19.29 -0.98 -1.10
C SER A 179 -19.90 0.06 -0.16
N PRO A 180 -21.24 0.14 -0.01
CA PRO A 180 -21.85 1.00 1.01
C PRO A 180 -21.25 0.79 2.40
N ALA A 181 -21.01 -0.46 2.80
CA ALA A 181 -20.41 -0.79 4.09
C ALA A 181 -19.00 -0.22 4.25
N SER A 182 -18.13 -0.32 3.22
CA SER A 182 -16.78 0.23 3.29
C SER A 182 -16.79 1.76 3.32
N LEU A 183 -17.73 2.42 2.63
CA LEU A 183 -17.89 3.88 2.68
C LEU A 183 -18.22 4.34 4.11
N HIS A 184 -19.19 3.71 4.77
CA HIS A 184 -19.55 4.00 6.16
C HIS A 184 -18.36 3.77 7.10
N GLN A 185 -17.74 2.60 7.06
CA GLN A 185 -16.67 2.23 7.97
C GLN A 185 -15.44 3.15 7.85
N ILE A 186 -15.10 3.58 6.63
CA ILE A 186 -13.98 4.50 6.42
C ILE A 186 -14.36 5.92 6.86
N HIS A 187 -15.60 6.33 6.64
CA HIS A 187 -16.09 7.62 7.10
C HIS A 187 -16.14 7.71 8.64
N GLU A 188 -16.54 6.62 9.32
CA GLU A 188 -16.47 6.49 10.78
C GLU A 188 -15.03 6.63 11.33
N LEU A 189 -14.02 6.22 10.56
CA LEU A 189 -12.62 6.48 10.89
C LEU A 189 -12.22 7.95 10.67
N GLY A 190 -13.11 8.82 10.20
CA GLY A 190 -12.88 10.25 9.96
C GLY A 190 -12.14 10.56 8.67
N TYR A 191 -12.22 9.70 7.68
CA TYR A 191 -11.74 9.95 6.32
C TYR A 191 -12.91 10.09 5.36
N ASP A 192 -12.76 10.96 4.38
CA ASP A 192 -13.62 10.95 3.21
C ASP A 192 -13.13 9.96 2.18
N VAL A 193 -14.05 9.45 1.37
CA VAL A 193 -13.75 8.44 0.36
C VAL A 193 -14.00 9.01 -1.04
N ILE A 194 -13.08 8.78 -1.95
CA ILE A 194 -13.31 8.93 -3.38
C ILE A 194 -12.93 7.60 -4.06
N ALA A 195 -13.93 6.89 -4.57
CA ALA A 195 -13.72 5.55 -5.10
C ALA A 195 -14.46 5.32 -6.42
N ARG A 196 -13.98 4.34 -7.19
CA ARG A 196 -14.72 3.86 -8.35
C ARG A 196 -15.79 2.89 -7.89
N VAL A 197 -17.00 3.05 -8.41
CA VAL A 197 -18.14 2.15 -8.16
C VAL A 197 -18.19 1.09 -9.25
N LYS A 198 -18.38 -0.17 -8.86
CA LYS A 198 -18.61 -1.26 -9.81
C LYS A 198 -20.01 -1.16 -10.38
N LYS A 199 -20.14 -1.23 -11.70
CA LYS A 199 -21.45 -1.36 -12.38
C LYS A 199 -21.97 -2.78 -12.14
N SER A 200 -22.82 -2.94 -11.15
CA SER A 200 -23.37 -4.22 -10.72
C SER A 200 -24.79 -4.05 -10.18
N GLU A 201 -25.68 -4.94 -10.57
CA GLU A 201 -27.05 -5.02 -10.05
C GLU A 201 -27.12 -5.41 -8.57
N LYS A 202 -25.97 -5.79 -7.97
CA LYS A 202 -25.89 -6.18 -6.55
C LYS A 202 -25.52 -5.02 -5.62
N MET A 203 -25.14 -3.86 -6.17
CA MET A 203 -24.74 -2.70 -5.38
C MET A 203 -25.74 -1.56 -5.59
N HIS A 204 -26.40 -1.17 -4.51
CA HIS A 204 -27.47 -0.17 -4.54
C HIS A 204 -27.11 1.04 -3.69
N PHE A 205 -27.61 2.18 -4.14
CA PHE A 205 -27.64 3.45 -3.41
C PHE A 205 -29.09 3.92 -3.31
N CYS A 206 -29.44 4.63 -2.25
CA CYS A 206 -30.74 5.26 -2.15
C CYS A 206 -30.73 6.55 -2.96
N PHE A 207 -31.50 6.59 -4.02
CA PHE A 207 -31.68 7.77 -4.88
C PHE A 207 -33.17 8.05 -5.04
N GLN A 208 -33.59 9.28 -4.75
CA GLN A 208 -35.01 9.68 -4.75
C GLN A 208 -35.89 8.70 -3.94
N CYS A 209 -35.43 8.38 -2.73
CA CYS A 209 -36.07 7.45 -1.80
C CYS A 209 -36.28 6.01 -2.32
N ARG A 210 -35.51 5.58 -3.33
CA ARG A 210 -35.53 4.24 -3.90
C ARG A 210 -34.14 3.64 -3.96
N MET A 211 -34.01 2.37 -3.57
CA MET A 211 -32.76 1.62 -3.73
C MET A 211 -32.57 1.26 -5.20
N GLN A 212 -31.50 1.80 -5.81
CA GLN A 212 -31.21 1.64 -7.23
C GLN A 212 -29.72 1.37 -7.44
N ASP A 213 -29.40 0.55 -8.43
CA ASP A 213 -28.03 0.43 -8.89
C ASP A 213 -27.61 1.65 -9.74
N VAL A 214 -26.29 1.85 -9.85
CA VAL A 214 -25.75 3.03 -10.57
C VAL A 214 -26.12 3.06 -12.05
N MET A 215 -26.46 1.94 -12.68
CA MET A 215 -26.87 1.89 -14.08
C MET A 215 -28.34 2.32 -14.22
N ALA A 216 -29.21 1.93 -13.27
CA ALA A 216 -30.62 2.39 -13.22
C ALA A 216 -30.69 3.90 -12.97
N ILE A 217 -29.90 4.42 -12.01
CA ILE A 217 -29.76 5.86 -11.77
C ILE A 217 -29.31 6.58 -13.05
N TYR A 218 -28.29 6.07 -13.71
CA TYR A 218 -27.81 6.65 -14.96
C TYR A 218 -28.91 6.69 -16.02
N ARG A 219 -29.65 5.63 -16.22
CA ARG A 219 -30.74 5.55 -17.23
C ARG A 219 -31.87 6.53 -16.95
N SER A 220 -32.24 6.73 -15.69
CA SER A 220 -33.33 7.58 -15.27
C SER A 220 -33.08 9.09 -15.42
N GLN A 221 -31.82 9.51 -15.46
CA GLN A 221 -31.48 10.94 -15.44
C GLN A 221 -31.05 11.48 -16.80
N LYS A 222 -31.27 12.80 -17.04
CA LYS A 222 -30.81 13.51 -18.24
C LYS A 222 -29.30 13.73 -18.15
N LYS A 223 -28.54 13.40 -19.21
CA LYS A 223 -27.09 13.51 -19.29
C LYS A 223 -26.68 14.88 -19.82
N ARG A 224 -25.53 15.38 -19.33
CA ARG A 224 -24.88 16.58 -19.88
C ARG A 224 -24.42 16.30 -21.32
N ARG A 225 -24.60 17.28 -22.19
CA ARG A 225 -24.14 17.26 -23.58
C ARG A 225 -22.83 18.06 -23.71
N GLY A 226 -22.14 17.91 -24.84
CA GLY A 226 -20.95 18.67 -25.14
C GLY A 226 -19.64 18.07 -24.59
N ARG A 227 -18.64 18.92 -24.36
CA ARG A 227 -17.27 18.53 -23.96
C ARG A 227 -17.05 18.41 -22.46
N SER A 228 -18.11 18.30 -21.65
CA SER A 228 -17.98 18.14 -20.19
C SER A 228 -17.16 16.91 -19.83
N ALA A 229 -16.31 17.01 -18.79
CA ALA A 229 -15.51 15.91 -18.25
C ALA A 229 -16.40 14.77 -17.70
N TYR A 230 -17.59 15.10 -17.21
CA TYR A 230 -18.56 14.15 -16.69
C TYR A 230 -19.91 14.24 -17.42
N LEU A 231 -20.67 13.14 -17.37
CA LEU A 231 -21.95 12.97 -18.05
C LEU A 231 -23.13 13.30 -17.15
N LEU A 232 -23.01 12.99 -15.86
CA LEU A 232 -24.04 13.12 -14.86
C LEU A 232 -23.39 13.23 -13.48
N SER A 233 -23.96 14.05 -12.62
CA SER A 233 -23.67 14.10 -11.19
C SER A 233 -24.99 14.08 -10.43
N VAL A 234 -25.09 13.24 -9.42
CA VAL A 234 -26.28 13.14 -8.56
C VAL A 234 -25.84 12.93 -7.11
N GLU A 235 -26.64 13.46 -6.20
CA GLU A 235 -26.55 13.12 -4.78
C GLU A 235 -27.42 11.91 -4.50
N ALA A 236 -26.88 10.97 -3.74
CA ALA A 236 -27.53 9.73 -3.33
C ALA A 236 -27.07 9.38 -1.91
N GLU A 237 -27.53 8.30 -1.37
CA GLU A 237 -27.11 7.85 -0.04
C GLU A 237 -26.60 6.40 -0.12
N ALA A 238 -25.44 6.16 0.47
CA ALA A 238 -24.99 4.81 0.78
C ALA A 238 -25.71 4.33 2.04
N VAL A 239 -26.41 3.19 1.95
CA VAL A 239 -27.22 2.67 3.04
C VAL A 239 -26.56 1.41 3.63
N LYS A 240 -26.34 1.40 4.94
CA LYS A 240 -25.82 0.26 5.69
C LYS A 240 -26.58 0.14 7.02
N ASP A 241 -27.17 -1.00 7.28
CA ASP A 241 -27.88 -1.32 8.55
C ASP A 241 -28.91 -0.25 8.98
N GLY A 242 -29.55 0.41 7.99
CA GLY A 242 -30.52 1.49 8.20
C GLY A 242 -29.90 2.88 8.28
N GLU A 243 -28.61 3.00 8.48
CA GLU A 243 -27.88 4.27 8.45
C GLU A 243 -27.67 4.75 7.01
N ARG A 244 -27.72 6.07 6.82
CA ARG A 244 -27.64 6.73 5.52
C ARG A 244 -26.45 7.69 5.50
N LEU A 245 -25.51 7.44 4.64
CA LEU A 245 -24.37 8.32 4.40
C LEU A 245 -24.57 9.05 3.06
N PRO A 246 -24.73 10.38 3.06
CA PRO A 246 -24.84 11.15 1.82
C PRO A 246 -23.58 10.98 0.97
N VAL A 247 -23.77 10.80 -0.33
CA VAL A 247 -22.66 10.63 -1.29
C VAL A 247 -22.99 11.32 -2.60
N ARG A 248 -21.95 11.75 -3.32
CA ARG A 248 -22.09 12.22 -4.69
C ARG A 248 -21.61 11.15 -5.66
N LEU A 249 -22.45 10.80 -6.64
CA LEU A 249 -22.13 9.89 -7.73
C LEU A 249 -21.81 10.70 -8.98
N VAL A 250 -20.58 10.60 -9.48
CA VAL A 250 -20.12 11.30 -10.68
C VAL A 250 -19.87 10.29 -11.79
N TYR A 251 -20.60 10.44 -12.89
CA TYR A 251 -20.49 9.57 -14.06
C TYR A 251 -19.53 10.19 -15.06
N VAL A 252 -18.32 9.66 -15.11
CA VAL A 252 -17.21 10.19 -15.89
C VAL A 252 -17.18 9.56 -17.27
N ARG A 253 -16.96 10.36 -18.29
CA ARG A 253 -16.84 9.91 -19.68
C ARG A 253 -15.60 9.01 -19.84
N ASN A 254 -15.79 7.82 -20.39
CA ASN A 254 -14.66 6.95 -20.72
C ASN A 254 -13.97 7.47 -22.01
N LYS A 255 -12.71 7.91 -21.89
CA LYS A 255 -11.94 8.46 -23.01
C LYS A 255 -11.67 7.41 -24.10
N ASN A 256 -11.52 6.14 -23.70
CA ASN A 256 -11.16 5.04 -24.61
C ASN A 256 -12.38 4.41 -25.28
N LYS A 257 -13.58 4.54 -24.70
CA LYS A 257 -14.81 3.95 -25.23
C LYS A 257 -15.98 4.91 -25.03
N ARG A 258 -16.34 5.65 -26.07
CA ARG A 258 -17.36 6.70 -26.01
C ARG A 258 -18.75 6.23 -25.54
N SER A 259 -19.08 4.97 -25.77
CA SER A 259 -20.35 4.35 -25.32
C SER A 259 -20.34 3.93 -23.86
N ASP A 260 -19.20 4.06 -23.16
CA ASP A 260 -19.03 3.59 -21.78
C ASP A 260 -18.71 4.76 -20.83
N TYR A 261 -18.93 4.55 -19.55
CA TYR A 261 -18.65 5.52 -18.50
C TYR A 261 -18.11 4.82 -17.26
N LEU A 262 -17.38 5.58 -16.45
CA LEU A 262 -16.96 5.20 -15.10
C LEU A 262 -17.86 5.92 -14.10
N VAL A 263 -18.09 5.31 -12.95
CA VAL A 263 -18.82 5.93 -11.84
C VAL A 263 -17.86 6.12 -10.69
N LEU A 264 -17.73 7.35 -10.22
CA LEU A 264 -17.04 7.69 -8.99
C LEU A 264 -18.04 8.01 -7.91
N VAL A 265 -17.76 7.63 -6.69
CA VAL A 265 -18.47 8.03 -5.48
C VAL A 265 -17.57 8.90 -4.64
N SER A 266 -18.11 9.98 -4.07
CA SER A 266 -17.46 10.80 -3.05
C SER A 266 -18.35 10.92 -1.83
N THR A 267 -17.81 10.75 -0.63
CA THR A 267 -18.47 11.11 0.63
C THR A 267 -18.27 12.59 0.97
N ASP A 268 -17.25 13.22 0.42
CA ASP A 268 -17.04 14.66 0.53
C ASP A 268 -17.91 15.39 -0.50
N LEU A 269 -19.01 15.98 -0.03
CA LEU A 269 -19.96 16.74 -0.86
C LEU A 269 -19.49 18.18 -1.14
N THR A 270 -18.42 18.64 -0.49
CA THR A 270 -17.89 19.99 -0.69
C THR A 270 -17.08 20.11 -1.98
N LEU A 271 -16.60 18.96 -2.50
CA LEU A 271 -15.83 18.92 -3.74
C LEU A 271 -16.71 19.08 -4.97
N SER A 272 -16.22 19.85 -5.93
CA SER A 272 -16.77 19.87 -7.28
C SER A 272 -16.50 18.54 -8.01
N GLU A 273 -17.26 18.28 -9.06
CA GLU A 273 -17.10 17.06 -9.86
C GLU A 273 -15.71 16.97 -10.50
N GLU A 274 -15.17 18.09 -10.93
CA GLU A 274 -13.82 18.21 -11.49
C GLU A 274 -12.75 17.88 -10.46
N GLU A 275 -12.90 18.36 -9.22
CA GLU A 275 -11.98 18.05 -8.12
C GLU A 275 -12.04 16.57 -7.72
N ILE A 276 -13.24 15.96 -7.70
CA ILE A 276 -13.42 14.52 -7.47
C ILE A 276 -12.65 13.72 -8.53
N ILE A 277 -12.82 14.08 -9.82
CA ILE A 277 -12.14 13.39 -10.94
C ILE A 277 -10.62 13.56 -10.83
N GLN A 278 -10.14 14.77 -10.60
CA GLN A 278 -8.70 15.07 -10.46
C GLN A 278 -8.09 14.34 -9.27
N THR A 279 -8.78 14.38 -8.11
CA THR A 279 -8.29 13.71 -6.89
C THR A 279 -8.25 12.20 -7.08
N TYR A 280 -9.28 11.60 -7.70
CA TYR A 280 -9.28 10.17 -8.02
C TYR A 280 -8.13 9.79 -8.97
N GLY A 281 -7.75 10.68 -9.86
CA GLY A 281 -6.61 10.48 -10.78
C GLY A 281 -5.29 10.15 -10.06
N LYS A 282 -5.09 10.65 -8.83
CA LYS A 282 -3.90 10.35 -8.00
C LYS A 282 -3.78 8.87 -7.65
N ARG A 283 -4.88 8.10 -7.71
CA ARG A 283 -4.84 6.64 -7.47
C ARG A 283 -3.84 5.93 -8.39
N TRP A 284 -3.61 6.45 -9.60
CA TRP A 284 -2.66 5.87 -10.54
C TRP A 284 -1.22 5.78 -9.99
N ASN A 285 -0.87 6.60 -9.02
CA ASN A 285 0.47 6.62 -8.45
C ASN A 285 0.86 5.28 -7.78
N ILE A 286 -0.10 4.53 -7.23
CA ILE A 286 0.17 3.21 -6.64
C ILE A 286 0.50 2.16 -7.71
N GLU A 287 -0.07 2.27 -8.91
CA GLU A 287 0.23 1.37 -10.04
C GLU A 287 1.66 1.60 -10.55
N VAL A 288 2.08 2.87 -10.65
CA VAL A 288 3.46 3.25 -10.97
C VAL A 288 4.43 2.71 -9.92
N PHE A 289 4.09 2.87 -8.64
CA PHE A 289 4.84 2.30 -7.52
C PHE A 289 4.99 0.77 -7.65
N PHE A 290 3.91 0.02 -7.89
CA PHE A 290 4.00 -1.43 -8.06
C PHE A 290 4.89 -1.83 -9.23
N LYS A 291 4.78 -1.11 -10.36
CA LYS A 291 5.65 -1.34 -11.53
C LYS A 291 7.11 -1.11 -11.16
N MET A 292 7.42 -0.01 -10.48
CA MET A 292 8.78 0.32 -10.03
C MET A 292 9.34 -0.77 -9.11
N CYS A 293 8.59 -1.16 -8.07
CA CYS A 293 9.02 -2.19 -7.12
C CYS A 293 9.26 -3.54 -7.79
N LYS A 294 8.40 -3.97 -8.71
CA LYS A 294 8.52 -5.27 -9.40
C LYS A 294 9.61 -5.30 -10.45
N SER A 295 9.76 -4.23 -11.22
CA SER A 295 10.70 -4.17 -12.35
C SER A 295 12.13 -3.87 -11.90
N TYR A 296 12.31 -2.82 -11.10
CA TYR A 296 13.62 -2.32 -10.70
C TYR A 296 14.05 -2.82 -9.30
N LEU A 297 13.21 -2.69 -8.29
CA LEU A 297 13.56 -3.07 -6.91
C LEU A 297 13.41 -4.57 -6.63
N LYS A 298 13.09 -5.37 -7.64
CA LYS A 298 13.04 -6.84 -7.59
C LYS A 298 12.10 -7.41 -6.51
N LEU A 299 11.02 -6.70 -6.20
CA LEU A 299 10.01 -7.17 -5.25
C LEU A 299 9.57 -8.60 -5.57
N GLY A 300 9.65 -9.48 -4.57
CA GLY A 300 9.30 -10.88 -4.71
C GLY A 300 10.29 -11.75 -5.53
N LYS A 301 11.34 -11.17 -6.14
CA LYS A 301 12.32 -11.90 -6.95
C LYS A 301 13.64 -12.18 -6.19
N GLU A 302 14.07 -11.28 -5.34
CA GLU A 302 15.35 -11.40 -4.60
C GLU A 302 15.28 -12.30 -3.37
N THR A 303 14.09 -12.58 -2.83
CA THR A 303 13.95 -13.44 -1.66
C THR A 303 13.58 -14.87 -2.04
N ARG A 304 14.25 -15.84 -1.42
CA ARG A 304 13.95 -17.27 -1.50
C ARG A 304 13.40 -17.83 -0.18
N SER A 305 13.14 -16.96 0.78
CA SER A 305 12.64 -17.37 2.08
C SER A 305 11.29 -18.07 1.99
N ILE A 306 11.10 -19.02 2.89
CA ILE A 306 9.84 -19.72 3.10
C ILE A 306 9.04 -19.15 4.29
N SER A 307 9.67 -18.38 5.16
CA SER A 307 9.04 -17.76 6.33
C SER A 307 8.21 -16.54 5.94
N TYR A 308 7.04 -16.40 6.55
CA TYR A 308 6.17 -15.24 6.35
C TYR A 308 6.80 -13.94 6.88
N ASP A 309 7.55 -14.01 8.02
CA ASP A 309 8.26 -12.85 8.57
C ASP A 309 9.31 -12.32 7.60
N ALA A 310 10.12 -13.21 7.01
CA ALA A 310 11.14 -12.79 6.05
C ALA A 310 10.55 -12.26 4.74
N LEU A 311 9.37 -12.72 4.31
CA LEU A 311 8.66 -12.15 3.16
C LEU A 311 8.15 -10.75 3.47
N THR A 312 7.62 -10.54 4.68
CA THR A 312 7.16 -9.24 5.17
C THR A 312 8.36 -8.27 5.32
N ALA A 313 9.47 -8.74 5.90
CA ALA A 313 10.71 -7.99 5.99
C ALA A 313 11.23 -7.54 4.61
N HIS A 314 11.31 -8.47 3.66
CA HIS A 314 11.72 -8.16 2.29
C HIS A 314 10.83 -7.09 1.66
N THR A 315 9.52 -7.19 1.84
CA THR A 315 8.58 -6.19 1.30
C THR A 315 8.80 -4.82 1.94
N ALA A 316 8.98 -4.77 3.27
CA ALA A 316 9.28 -3.54 4.00
C ALA A 316 10.59 -2.87 3.52
N ILE A 317 11.65 -3.67 3.33
CA ILE A 317 12.94 -3.18 2.82
C ILE A 317 12.79 -2.63 1.39
N VAL A 318 12.05 -3.30 0.51
CA VAL A 318 11.79 -2.79 -0.85
C VAL A 318 11.01 -1.49 -0.80
N PHE A 319 10.03 -1.37 0.10
CA PHE A 319 9.27 -0.13 0.29
C PHE A 319 10.16 1.01 0.80
N ALA A 320 11.04 0.75 1.77
CA ALA A 320 12.01 1.74 2.25
C ALA A 320 12.96 2.19 1.13
N ARG A 321 13.48 1.26 0.31
CA ARG A 321 14.30 1.61 -0.88
C ARG A 321 13.54 2.50 -1.87
N TYR A 322 12.27 2.24 -2.09
CA TYR A 322 11.42 3.11 -2.92
C TYR A 322 11.24 4.51 -2.31
N MET A 323 10.99 4.58 -0.98
CA MET A 323 10.86 5.86 -0.28
C MET A 323 12.11 6.72 -0.41
N MET A 324 13.30 6.12 -0.33
CA MET A 324 14.58 6.83 -0.54
C MET A 324 14.66 7.45 -1.94
N LEU A 325 14.35 6.67 -2.98
CA LEU A 325 14.35 7.17 -4.36
C LEU A 325 13.32 8.28 -4.58
N ALA A 326 12.12 8.12 -4.03
CA ALA A 326 11.06 9.12 -4.14
C ALA A 326 11.42 10.43 -3.39
N LEU A 327 12.09 10.30 -2.23
CA LEU A 327 12.58 11.46 -1.47
C LEU A 327 13.69 12.20 -2.23
N GLU A 328 14.64 11.47 -2.82
CA GLU A 328 15.74 12.03 -3.59
C GLU A 328 15.21 12.79 -4.81
N GLN A 329 14.32 12.17 -5.57
CA GLN A 329 13.63 12.83 -6.68
C GLN A 329 12.91 14.13 -6.24
N ARG A 330 12.24 14.08 -5.09
CA ARG A 330 11.49 15.24 -4.59
C ARG A 330 12.38 16.39 -4.13
N ARG A 331 13.51 16.10 -3.46
CA ARG A 331 14.45 17.11 -2.93
C ARG A 331 15.19 17.86 -4.04
N ASN A 332 15.59 17.17 -5.07
CA ASN A 332 16.44 17.71 -6.12
C ASN A 332 15.63 18.34 -7.26
N MET A 333 14.31 18.38 -7.19
CA MET A 333 13.42 18.73 -8.33
C MET A 333 13.86 18.01 -9.62
N ASP A 334 14.28 16.76 -9.45
CA ASP A 334 14.89 15.92 -10.48
C ASP A 334 13.84 15.54 -11.52
N GLU A 335 14.05 15.93 -12.77
CA GLU A 335 13.16 15.61 -13.89
C GLU A 335 13.29 14.17 -14.35
N ARG A 336 14.34 13.46 -13.93
CA ARG A 336 14.55 12.04 -14.25
C ARG A 336 13.45 11.17 -13.68
N SER A 337 13.12 10.12 -14.40
CA SER A 337 12.20 9.10 -13.91
C SER A 337 12.82 8.34 -12.71
N LEU A 338 11.97 7.76 -11.84
CA LEU A 338 12.45 6.91 -10.75
C LEU A 338 13.31 5.73 -11.25
N GLY A 339 13.09 5.27 -12.49
CA GLY A 339 13.92 4.25 -13.12
C GLY A 339 15.32 4.74 -13.43
N GLU A 340 15.45 5.93 -14.01
CA GLU A 340 16.74 6.56 -14.28
C GLU A 340 17.49 6.88 -13.01
N LEU A 341 16.80 7.41 -12.00
CA LEU A 341 17.36 7.67 -10.68
C LEU A 341 17.85 6.37 -10.02
N PHE A 342 17.12 5.27 -10.20
CA PHE A 342 17.54 3.95 -9.73
C PHE A 342 18.89 3.54 -10.33
N TYR A 343 19.08 3.68 -11.64
CA TYR A 343 20.35 3.33 -12.28
C TYR A 343 21.50 4.22 -11.83
N LEU A 344 21.27 5.52 -11.73
CA LEU A 344 22.28 6.46 -11.24
C LEU A 344 22.73 6.10 -9.80
N THR A 345 21.77 5.90 -8.92
CA THR A 345 22.05 5.51 -7.52
C THR A 345 22.75 4.16 -7.43
N MET A 346 22.58 3.29 -8.42
CA MET A 346 23.33 2.02 -8.52
C MET A 346 24.79 2.23 -8.81
N ASP A 347 25.10 3.15 -9.73
CA ASP A 347 26.49 3.47 -10.08
C ASP A 347 27.19 4.18 -8.93
N GLU A 348 26.52 5.10 -8.23
CA GLU A 348 27.05 5.77 -7.03
C GLU A 348 27.23 4.82 -5.83
N LEU A 349 26.37 3.81 -5.68
CA LEU A 349 26.44 2.83 -4.58
C LEU A 349 27.46 1.72 -4.79
N GLU A 350 28.12 1.63 -5.94
CA GLU A 350 29.33 0.80 -6.04
C GLU A 350 30.45 1.32 -5.14
N ASP A 351 30.44 2.62 -4.82
CA ASP A 351 31.40 3.29 -3.95
C ASP A 351 30.93 3.40 -2.48
N LEU A 352 29.63 3.32 -2.19
CA LEU A 352 29.09 3.29 -0.83
C LEU A 352 28.95 1.84 -0.35
N HIS A 353 29.64 1.50 0.74
CA HIS A 353 29.43 0.22 1.39
C HIS A 353 27.97 0.07 1.81
N TYR A 354 27.33 -1.02 1.35
CA TYR A 354 25.93 -1.37 1.69
C TYR A 354 25.65 -1.37 3.20
N LEU A 355 26.68 -1.62 4.00
CA LEU A 355 26.65 -1.56 5.46
C LEU A 355 26.46 -0.12 5.95
N ASP A 356 27.09 0.86 5.32
CA ASP A 356 26.94 2.25 5.72
C ASP A 356 25.53 2.76 5.42
N ALA A 357 24.96 2.31 4.29
CA ALA A 357 23.56 2.60 3.96
C ALA A 357 22.58 1.88 4.89
N LEU A 358 22.87 0.61 5.26
CA LEU A 358 22.05 -0.14 6.22
C LEU A 358 22.22 0.41 7.64
N ALA A 359 23.44 0.74 8.06
CA ALA A 359 23.72 1.36 9.34
C ALA A 359 23.06 2.74 9.46
N SER A 360 23.09 3.55 8.39
CA SER A 360 22.40 4.84 8.33
C SER A 360 20.89 4.67 8.38
N LEU A 361 20.35 3.65 7.72
CA LEU A 361 18.91 3.33 7.72
C LEU A 361 18.48 2.82 9.11
N LEU A 362 19.30 2.01 9.76
CA LEU A 362 19.08 1.54 11.13
C LEU A 362 19.21 2.67 12.15
N SER A 363 20.19 3.56 12.01
CA SER A 363 20.31 4.74 12.85
C SER A 363 19.09 5.66 12.73
N LEU A 364 18.64 5.95 11.52
CA LEU A 364 17.42 6.73 11.28
C LEU A 364 16.17 6.04 11.88
N LEU A 365 16.12 4.72 11.82
CA LEU A 365 15.07 3.89 12.39
C LEU A 365 15.07 3.97 13.92
N MET A 366 16.24 3.91 14.51
CA MET A 366 16.44 4.00 15.96
C MET A 366 16.12 5.40 16.47
N ASP A 367 16.50 6.44 15.75
CA ASP A 367 16.17 7.82 16.10
C ASP A 367 14.66 8.07 16.01
N CYS A 368 14.00 7.57 14.97
CA CYS A 368 12.53 7.62 14.86
C CYS A 368 11.83 6.79 15.93
N ALA A 369 12.38 5.64 16.32
CA ALA A 369 11.82 4.78 17.36
C ALA A 369 11.99 5.37 18.76
N LYS A 370 13.11 6.03 19.04
CA LYS A 370 13.35 6.81 20.27
C LYS A 370 12.42 8.03 20.34
N GLU A 371 12.33 8.83 19.26
CA GLU A 371 11.44 9.99 19.21
C GLU A 371 9.96 9.64 19.35
N ALA A 372 9.57 8.44 18.94
CA ALA A 372 8.19 7.94 19.02
C ALA A 372 7.90 7.13 20.29
N GLU A 373 8.83 7.06 21.23
CA GLU A 373 8.72 6.27 22.48
C GLU A 373 8.33 4.79 22.26
N ILE A 374 8.73 4.22 21.11
CA ILE A 374 8.35 2.85 20.72
C ILE A 374 9.34 1.82 21.25
N LEU A 375 10.58 2.21 21.44
CA LEU A 375 11.66 1.42 22.02
C LEU A 375 12.30 2.22 23.15
N ASP A 376 12.47 1.57 24.29
CA ASP A 376 13.29 2.12 25.36
C ASP A 376 14.80 1.96 25.07
N GLU A 377 15.65 2.66 25.83
CA GLU A 377 17.10 2.61 25.65
C GLU A 377 17.69 1.20 25.79
N GLU A 378 17.08 0.37 26.59
CA GLU A 378 17.54 -1.01 26.82
C GLU A 378 17.21 -1.91 25.62
N GLN A 379 16.03 -1.74 25.02
CA GLN A 379 15.63 -2.43 23.79
C GLN A 379 16.44 -1.96 22.58
N VAL A 380 16.81 -0.70 22.53
CA VAL A 380 17.71 -0.13 21.51
C VAL A 380 19.10 -0.72 21.63
N ASN A 381 19.65 -0.81 22.84
CA ASN A 381 20.97 -1.40 23.07
C ASN A 381 20.99 -2.90 22.80
N GLN A 382 19.93 -3.64 23.18
CA GLN A 382 19.77 -5.06 22.80
C GLN A 382 19.68 -5.27 21.28
N LEU A 383 19.12 -4.33 20.54
CA LEU A 383 19.12 -4.35 19.08
C LEU A 383 20.52 -4.05 18.52
N LEU A 384 21.26 -3.12 19.11
CA LEU A 384 22.65 -2.80 18.73
C LEU A 384 23.61 -3.96 19.01
N ASP A 385 23.44 -4.64 20.13
CA ASP A 385 24.25 -5.82 20.49
C ASP A 385 23.98 -7.04 19.60
N LEU A 386 22.91 -7.02 18.81
CA LEU A 386 22.60 -8.02 17.80
C LEU A 386 23.26 -7.75 16.44
N PHE A 387 23.89 -6.59 16.25
CA PHE A 387 24.59 -6.15 15.04
C PHE A 387 26.10 -6.02 15.26
#